data_93fa1113cbe067c07f2edf5964dc754c
#
_entry.id   93fa1113cbe067c07f2edf5964dc754c
#
_cell.length_a   1.000
_cell.length_b   1.000
_cell.length_c   1.000
_cell.angle_alpha   90.00
_cell.angle_beta   90.00
_cell.angle_gamma   90.00
#
_symmetry.space_group_name_H-M   'P 1'
#
loop_
_entity.id
_entity.type
_entity.pdbx_description
1 polymer ?
#
loop_
_entity_poly.entity_id
_entity_poly.type
_entity_poly.pdbx_seq_one_letter_code
_entity_poly.pdbx_strand_id
1 'polypeptide(L)'
;MTPIVHSVEISRRPEDVFAYVTDVSRFTEWQGAVVSARVVDEGPIGVGSKATMTRRVGSRQQTLTTELTSYDPPRAYAFRGVDGPIRPIGKGVLDPVGDGQRTRFTFEIDFEGHGIGKLLVPLLVRRQARTEIVRTHEALKARLESGGPSPAV
;
A
#
# COMPACT_ATOMS: atom_id res chain seq x y z
N MET A 1 3.99 15.14 -12.26
CA MET A 1 4.12 13.81 -12.90
C MET A 1 2.86 13.02 -12.72
N THR A 2 2.56 12.15 -13.66
CA THR A 2 1.37 11.32 -13.58
C THR A 2 1.59 10.21 -12.54
N PRO A 3 0.64 9.98 -11.63
CA PRO A 3 0.77 8.86 -10.68
C PRO A 3 0.89 7.51 -11.39
N ILE A 4 1.54 6.58 -10.71
CA ILE A 4 1.60 5.19 -11.17
C ILE A 4 0.33 4.51 -10.70
N VAL A 5 -0.41 3.91 -11.61
CA VAL A 5 -1.71 3.29 -11.33
C VAL A 5 -1.69 1.83 -11.76
N HIS A 6 -2.20 0.96 -10.92
CA HIS A 6 -2.33 -0.46 -11.26
C HIS A 6 -3.55 -1.05 -10.56
N SER A 7 -4.27 -1.91 -11.27
CA SER A 7 -5.45 -2.58 -10.73
C SER A 7 -5.27 -4.10 -10.76
N VAL A 8 -5.88 -4.76 -9.80
CA VAL A 8 -5.94 -6.23 -9.76
C VAL A 8 -7.32 -6.65 -9.27
N GLU A 9 -7.84 -7.74 -9.79
CA GLU A 9 -9.09 -8.31 -9.29
C GLU A 9 -8.79 -9.48 -8.38
N ILE A 10 -9.42 -9.50 -7.22
CA ILE A 10 -9.19 -10.47 -6.17
C ILE A 10 -10.51 -11.15 -5.83
N SER A 11 -10.51 -12.47 -5.79
CA SER A 11 -11.71 -13.27 -5.49
C SER A 11 -11.98 -13.29 -4.00
N ARG A 12 -12.20 -12.11 -3.45
CA ARG A 12 -12.55 -11.86 -2.06
C ARG A 12 -13.43 -10.63 -2.00
N ARG A 13 -14.27 -10.54 -0.98
CA ARG A 13 -15.13 -9.37 -0.77
C ARG A 13 -14.31 -8.13 -0.42
N PRO A 14 -14.80 -6.93 -0.74
CA PRO A 14 -14.10 -5.69 -0.40
C PRO A 14 -13.72 -5.58 1.08
N GLU A 15 -14.58 -6.04 1.98
CA GLU A 15 -14.31 -5.99 3.42
C GLU A 15 -13.05 -6.79 3.76
N ASP A 16 -12.90 -7.97 3.16
CA ASP A 16 -11.75 -8.85 3.42
C ASP A 16 -10.48 -8.26 2.83
N VAL A 17 -10.56 -7.74 1.61
CA VAL A 17 -9.41 -7.11 0.95
C VAL A 17 -8.97 -5.87 1.70
N PHE A 18 -9.93 -5.02 2.08
CA PHE A 18 -9.64 -3.79 2.80
C PHE A 18 -8.96 -4.08 4.14
N ALA A 19 -9.49 -5.03 4.91
CA ALA A 19 -8.89 -5.40 6.19
C ALA A 19 -7.45 -5.87 6.04
N TYR A 20 -7.15 -6.58 4.95
CA TYR A 20 -5.80 -7.09 4.71
C TYR A 20 -4.84 -6.00 4.22
N VAL A 21 -5.24 -5.20 3.22
CA VAL A 21 -4.34 -4.21 2.64
C VAL A 21 -4.02 -3.05 3.58
N THR A 22 -4.89 -2.80 4.56
CA THR A 22 -4.66 -1.73 5.53
C THR A 22 -4.04 -2.23 6.83
N ASP A 23 -3.82 -3.53 6.97
CA ASP A 23 -3.19 -4.10 8.15
C ASP A 23 -1.67 -3.98 8.05
N VAL A 24 -1.13 -2.98 8.73
CA VAL A 24 0.30 -2.67 8.71
C VAL A 24 1.14 -3.88 9.14
N SER A 25 0.66 -4.67 10.08
CA SER A 25 1.40 -5.84 10.57
C SER A 25 1.59 -6.92 9.51
N ARG A 26 0.85 -6.86 8.42
CA ARG A 26 0.92 -7.83 7.33
C ARG A 26 1.62 -7.30 6.07
N PHE A 27 2.11 -6.06 6.10
CA PHE A 27 2.73 -5.47 4.91
C PHE A 27 3.90 -6.31 4.38
N THR A 28 4.67 -6.94 5.26
CA THR A 28 5.80 -7.78 4.84
C THR A 28 5.36 -9.05 4.11
N GLU A 29 4.10 -9.45 4.24
CA GLU A 29 3.58 -10.66 3.59
C GLU A 29 3.38 -10.49 2.09
N TRP A 30 3.09 -9.27 1.65
CA TRP A 30 2.76 -9.03 0.23
C TRP A 30 3.53 -7.88 -0.42
N GLN A 31 4.20 -7.03 0.36
CA GLN A 31 5.03 -5.95 -0.18
C GLN A 31 6.50 -6.33 -0.04
N GLY A 32 7.05 -6.91 -1.11
CA GLY A 32 8.41 -7.46 -1.07
C GLY A 32 9.52 -6.48 -0.74
N ALA A 33 9.31 -5.18 -1.01
CA ALA A 33 10.29 -4.15 -0.68
C ALA A 33 10.22 -3.73 0.79
N VAL A 34 9.16 -4.08 1.51
CA VAL A 34 9.01 -3.71 2.92
C VAL A 34 9.75 -4.73 3.79
N VAL A 35 10.70 -4.25 4.56
CA VAL A 35 11.50 -5.07 5.48
C VAL A 35 10.80 -5.20 6.83
N SER A 36 10.21 -4.10 7.31
CA SER A 36 9.45 -4.07 8.55
C SER A 36 8.46 -2.92 8.53
N ALA A 37 7.37 -3.06 9.27
CA ALA A 37 6.36 -2.02 9.38
C ALA A 37 5.61 -2.16 10.70
N ARG A 38 5.24 -1.01 11.30
CA ARG A 38 4.46 -1.01 12.53
C ARG A 38 3.61 0.25 12.64
N VAL A 39 2.48 0.14 13.33
CA VAL A 39 1.66 1.31 13.67
C VAL A 39 2.32 2.03 14.82
N VAL A 40 2.39 3.35 14.73
CA VAL A 40 3.00 4.18 15.77
C VAL A 40 1.99 4.56 16.84
N ASP A 41 0.76 4.88 16.42
CA ASP A 41 -0.27 5.38 17.33
C ASP A 41 -1.01 4.24 18.01
N GLU A 42 -1.49 4.48 19.20
CA GLU A 42 -2.40 3.56 19.89
C GLU A 42 -3.84 3.96 19.56
N GLY A 43 -4.75 3.01 19.73
CA GLY A 43 -6.16 3.25 19.47
C GLY A 43 -6.61 2.85 18.07
N PRO A 44 -7.87 3.17 17.72
CA PRO A 44 -8.43 2.75 16.43
C PRO A 44 -7.78 3.47 15.27
N ILE A 45 -7.66 2.74 14.15
CA ILE A 45 -7.10 3.27 12.92
C ILE A 45 -8.09 4.25 12.29
N GLY A 46 -7.58 5.38 11.82
CA GLY A 46 -8.39 6.40 11.14
C GLY A 46 -7.50 7.47 10.54
N VAL A 47 -8.12 8.55 10.06
CA VAL A 47 -7.38 9.71 9.54
C VAL A 47 -6.43 10.24 10.62
N GLY A 48 -5.17 10.46 10.24
CA GLY A 48 -4.13 10.89 11.16
C GLY A 48 -3.31 9.76 11.77
N SER A 49 -3.75 8.51 11.63
CA SER A 49 -2.97 7.36 12.12
C SER A 49 -1.66 7.27 11.36
N LYS A 50 -0.58 6.96 12.07
CA LYS A 50 0.77 6.89 11.50
C LYS A 50 1.34 5.49 11.58
N ALA A 51 2.13 5.16 10.58
CA ALA A 51 2.88 3.92 10.53
C ALA A 51 4.32 4.21 10.11
N THR A 52 5.25 3.51 10.72
CA THR A 52 6.67 3.58 10.36
C THR A 52 7.03 2.31 9.63
N MET A 53 7.75 2.43 8.53
CA MET A 53 8.19 1.27 7.77
C MET A 53 9.60 1.45 7.25
N THR A 54 10.30 0.34 7.10
CA THR A 54 11.61 0.29 6.47
C THR A 54 11.47 -0.43 5.13
N ARG A 55 11.91 0.21 4.06
CA ARG A 55 11.82 -0.31 2.70
C ARG A 55 13.18 -0.38 2.04
N ARG A 56 13.30 -1.28 1.09
CA ARG A 56 14.47 -1.30 0.20
C ARG A 56 14.26 -0.31 -0.94
N VAL A 57 15.24 0.54 -1.16
CA VAL A 57 15.25 1.47 -2.29
C VAL A 57 16.58 1.27 -2.99
N GLY A 58 16.56 0.55 -4.12
CA GLY A 58 17.79 0.10 -4.76
C GLY A 58 18.56 -0.84 -3.86
N SER A 59 19.83 -0.54 -3.59
CA SER A 59 20.66 -1.35 -2.71
C SER A 59 20.62 -0.90 -1.25
N ARG A 60 19.82 0.10 -0.93
CA ARG A 60 19.76 0.70 0.41
C ARG A 60 18.43 0.44 1.06
N GLN A 61 18.39 0.59 2.38
CA GLN A 61 17.16 0.58 3.14
C GLN A 61 16.83 2.00 3.61
N GLN A 62 15.57 2.32 3.65
CA GLN A 62 15.11 3.61 4.11
C GLN A 62 13.92 3.44 5.03
N THR A 63 13.96 4.15 6.15
CA THR A 63 12.85 4.17 7.10
C THR A 63 12.05 5.46 6.89
N LEU A 64 10.74 5.33 6.85
CA LEU A 64 9.86 6.48 6.68
C LEU A 64 8.60 6.29 7.51
N THR A 65 7.95 7.42 7.80
CA THR A 65 6.65 7.44 8.49
C THR A 65 5.61 7.92 7.51
N THR A 66 4.48 7.22 7.47
CA THR A 66 3.32 7.61 6.67
C THR A 66 2.15 7.93 7.59
N GLU A 67 1.23 8.75 7.08
CA GLU A 67 0.04 9.17 7.80
C GLU A 67 -1.18 8.94 6.90
N LEU A 68 -2.23 8.37 7.46
CA LEU A 68 -3.50 8.23 6.73
C LEU A 68 -4.15 9.60 6.56
N THR A 69 -4.42 9.96 5.32
CA THR A 69 -5.09 11.22 4.98
C THR A 69 -6.56 11.02 4.66
N SER A 70 -6.96 9.77 4.36
CA SER A 70 -8.35 9.41 4.13
C SER A 70 -8.53 7.95 4.56
N TYR A 71 -9.70 7.63 5.12
CA TYR A 71 -9.97 6.28 5.58
C TYR A 71 -11.48 6.03 5.53
N ASP A 72 -11.91 5.28 4.53
CA ASP A 72 -13.33 5.00 4.27
C ASP A 72 -13.53 3.50 4.04
N PRO A 73 -13.53 2.68 5.12
CA PRO A 73 -13.72 1.24 4.97
C PRO A 73 -15.12 0.91 4.46
N PRO A 74 -15.27 -0.09 3.60
CA PRO A 74 -14.23 -0.90 2.97
C PRO A 74 -13.87 -0.43 1.56
N ARG A 75 -14.05 0.84 1.25
CA ARG A 75 -14.01 1.36 -0.12
C ARG A 75 -12.72 2.06 -0.50
N ALA A 76 -12.11 2.79 0.41
CA ALA A 76 -10.95 3.58 0.01
C ALA A 76 -10.12 4.02 1.22
N TYR A 77 -8.85 4.26 0.96
CA TYR A 77 -7.94 4.87 1.91
C TYR A 77 -6.87 5.65 1.15
N ALA A 78 -6.24 6.60 1.83
CA ALA A 78 -5.12 7.35 1.26
C ALA A 78 -4.10 7.67 2.35
N PHE A 79 -2.86 7.83 1.94
CA PHE A 79 -1.78 8.12 2.87
C PHE A 79 -0.71 8.99 2.20
N ARG A 80 0.13 9.58 3.04
CA ARG A 80 1.30 10.32 2.57
C ARG A 80 2.47 10.08 3.50
N GLY A 81 3.69 10.15 2.95
CA GLY A 81 4.89 10.18 3.76
C GLY A 81 5.07 11.54 4.41
N VAL A 82 5.49 11.56 5.67
CA VAL A 82 5.65 12.81 6.43
C VAL A 82 7.10 13.11 6.77
N ASP A 83 8.03 12.21 6.48
CA ASP A 83 9.44 12.41 6.72
C ASP A 83 10.30 11.68 5.68
N GLY A 84 11.60 11.91 5.74
CA GLY A 84 12.55 11.26 4.83
C GLY A 84 12.68 11.99 3.49
N PRO A 85 13.69 11.59 2.68
CA PRO A 85 13.93 12.23 1.38
C PRO A 85 12.97 11.77 0.29
N ILE A 86 12.35 10.59 0.44
CA ILE A 86 11.40 10.04 -0.51
C ILE A 86 10.08 9.85 0.20
N ARG A 87 9.07 10.64 -0.18
CA ARG A 87 7.76 10.63 0.48
C ARG A 87 6.68 10.14 -0.47
N PRO A 88 6.12 8.95 -0.22
CA PRO A 88 5.05 8.44 -1.07
C PRO A 88 3.74 9.16 -0.80
N ILE A 89 2.92 9.25 -1.85
CA ILE A 89 1.54 9.69 -1.76
C ILE A 89 0.73 8.60 -2.44
N GLY A 90 -0.06 7.88 -1.68
CA GLY A 90 -0.77 6.72 -2.20
C GLY A 90 -2.25 6.72 -1.89
N LYS A 91 -2.99 6.00 -2.71
CA LYS A 91 -4.44 5.87 -2.56
C LYS A 91 -4.87 4.50 -3.07
N GLY A 92 -5.66 3.80 -2.27
CA GLY A 92 -6.27 2.54 -2.66
C GLY A 92 -7.78 2.70 -2.79
N VAL A 93 -8.36 2.13 -3.85
CA VAL A 93 -9.80 2.12 -4.06
C VAL A 93 -10.22 0.68 -4.30
N LEU A 94 -11.28 0.26 -3.61
CA LEU A 94 -11.78 -1.09 -3.66
C LEU A 94 -13.21 -1.07 -4.19
N ASP A 95 -13.40 -1.61 -5.40
CA ASP A 95 -14.71 -1.65 -6.02
C ASP A 95 -15.23 -3.09 -6.04
N PRO A 96 -16.47 -3.33 -5.57
CA PRO A 96 -17.06 -4.66 -5.69
C PRO A 96 -17.28 -5.01 -7.16
N VAL A 97 -17.02 -6.27 -7.51
CA VAL A 97 -17.16 -6.77 -8.88
C VAL A 97 -18.17 -7.90 -8.90
N GLY A 98 -19.00 -7.93 -9.93
CA GLY A 98 -20.01 -8.95 -10.07
C GLY A 98 -21.05 -8.87 -8.96
N ASP A 99 -21.21 -9.95 -8.23
CA ASP A 99 -22.17 -10.05 -7.13
C ASP A 99 -21.61 -9.53 -5.78
N GLY A 100 -20.47 -8.86 -5.81
CA GLY A 100 -19.83 -8.36 -4.61
C GLY A 100 -18.90 -9.36 -3.91
N GLN A 101 -18.73 -10.54 -4.48
CA GLN A 101 -17.83 -11.56 -3.92
C GLN A 101 -16.39 -11.42 -4.41
N ARG A 102 -16.17 -10.48 -5.33
CA ARG A 102 -14.84 -10.16 -5.85
C ARG A 102 -14.61 -8.66 -5.72
N THR A 103 -13.35 -8.27 -5.73
CA THR A 103 -12.96 -6.87 -5.57
C THR A 103 -11.96 -6.49 -6.65
N ARG A 104 -12.18 -5.31 -7.26
CA ARG A 104 -11.13 -4.66 -8.04
C ARG A 104 -10.42 -3.69 -7.12
N PHE A 105 -9.15 -3.97 -6.87
CA PHE A 105 -8.30 -3.10 -6.07
C PHE A 105 -7.44 -2.26 -7.01
N THR A 106 -7.63 -0.95 -6.96
CA THR A 106 -6.86 0.00 -7.78
C THR A 106 -5.98 0.83 -6.84
N PHE A 107 -4.68 0.82 -7.09
CA PHE A 107 -3.73 1.56 -6.28
C PHE A 107 -3.04 2.61 -7.14
N GLU A 108 -3.01 3.84 -6.64
CA GLU A 108 -2.27 4.94 -7.25
C GLU A 108 -1.14 5.32 -6.31
N ILE A 109 0.04 5.54 -6.85
CA ILE A 109 1.16 6.01 -6.04
C ILE A 109 1.98 7.03 -6.81
N ASP A 110 2.39 8.07 -6.11
CA ASP A 110 3.34 9.05 -6.58
C ASP A 110 4.32 9.35 -5.45
N PHE A 111 5.34 10.12 -5.74
CA PHE A 111 6.41 10.37 -4.77
C PHE A 111 6.83 11.82 -4.80
N GLU A 112 7.08 12.38 -3.63
CA GLU A 112 7.71 13.69 -3.49
C GLU A 112 9.15 13.49 -3.06
N GLY A 113 10.07 14.17 -3.72
CA GLY A 113 11.47 14.18 -3.34
C GLY A 113 11.80 15.39 -2.49
N HIS A 114 12.54 15.18 -1.41
CA HIS A 114 13.05 16.22 -0.53
C HIS A 114 14.56 16.07 -0.42
N GLY A 115 15.31 17.17 -0.55
CA GLY A 115 16.78 17.09 -0.55
C GLY A 115 17.28 16.21 -1.68
N ILE A 116 18.05 15.18 -1.35
CA ILE A 116 18.57 14.22 -2.33
C ILE A 116 17.46 13.44 -3.02
N GLY A 117 16.31 13.33 -2.40
CA GLY A 117 15.15 12.66 -2.99
C GLY A 117 14.67 13.32 -4.27
N LYS A 118 14.95 14.59 -4.48
CA LYS A 118 14.61 15.29 -5.72
C LYS A 118 15.29 14.66 -6.94
N LEU A 119 16.47 14.07 -6.73
CA LEU A 119 17.18 13.32 -7.76
C LEU A 119 16.75 11.87 -7.80
N LEU A 120 16.59 11.24 -6.63
CA LEU A 120 16.30 9.81 -6.55
C LEU A 120 14.91 9.45 -7.06
N VAL A 121 13.91 10.31 -6.85
CA VAL A 121 12.55 10.01 -7.26
C VAL A 121 12.44 9.77 -8.76
N PRO A 122 12.85 10.71 -9.64
CA PRO A 122 12.69 10.47 -11.08
C PRO A 122 13.65 9.42 -11.63
N LEU A 123 14.83 9.26 -11.05
CA LEU A 123 15.86 8.39 -11.61
C LEU A 123 15.77 6.94 -11.15
N LEU A 124 15.29 6.72 -9.93
CA LEU A 124 15.32 5.39 -9.32
C LEU A 124 13.96 4.95 -8.79
N VAL A 125 13.34 5.79 -7.94
CA VAL A 125 12.17 5.38 -7.17
C VAL A 125 10.97 5.06 -8.07
N ARG A 126 10.69 5.92 -9.04
CA ARG A 126 9.55 5.71 -9.93
C ARG A 126 9.74 4.47 -10.81
N ARG A 127 10.95 4.22 -11.27
CA ARG A 127 11.24 3.03 -12.06
C ARG A 127 11.06 1.77 -11.23
N GLN A 128 11.56 1.76 -10.02
CA GLN A 128 11.41 0.63 -9.10
C GLN A 128 9.94 0.39 -8.77
N ALA A 129 9.20 1.46 -8.49
CA ALA A 129 7.79 1.37 -8.14
C ALA A 129 6.94 0.77 -9.25
N ARG A 130 7.22 1.09 -10.51
CA ARG A 130 6.48 0.54 -11.65
C ARG A 130 6.63 -0.98 -11.75
N THR A 131 7.80 -1.48 -11.43
CA THR A 131 8.04 -2.92 -11.41
C THR A 131 7.43 -3.57 -10.18
N GLU A 132 7.62 -2.96 -9.03
CA GLU A 132 7.15 -3.51 -7.77
C GLU A 132 5.64 -3.58 -7.67
N ILE A 133 4.93 -2.59 -8.20
CA ILE A 133 3.47 -2.53 -8.04
C ILE A 133 2.81 -3.77 -8.64
N VAL A 134 3.31 -4.25 -9.76
CA VAL A 134 2.79 -5.46 -10.40
C VAL A 134 3.05 -6.69 -9.52
N ARG A 135 4.29 -6.85 -9.05
CA ARG A 135 4.67 -7.97 -8.19
C ARG A 135 3.92 -7.95 -6.87
N THR A 136 3.77 -6.76 -6.31
CA THR A 136 3.06 -6.57 -5.04
C THR A 136 1.60 -6.97 -5.17
N HIS A 137 0.95 -6.58 -6.27
CA HIS A 137 -0.43 -6.95 -6.52
C HIS A 137 -0.61 -8.43 -6.81
N GLU A 138 0.35 -9.05 -7.50
CA GLU A 138 0.33 -10.50 -7.72
C GLU A 138 0.45 -11.26 -6.39
N ALA A 139 1.35 -10.80 -5.52
CA ALA A 139 1.51 -11.40 -4.20
C ALA A 139 0.26 -11.21 -3.34
N LEU A 140 -0.33 -10.02 -3.38
CA LEU A 140 -1.56 -9.71 -2.67
C LEU A 140 -2.69 -10.65 -3.10
N LYS A 141 -2.88 -10.77 -4.39
CA LYS A 141 -3.91 -11.65 -4.95
C LYS A 141 -3.69 -13.10 -4.53
N ALA A 142 -2.46 -13.58 -4.65
CA ALA A 142 -2.11 -14.94 -4.29
C ALA A 142 -2.37 -15.22 -2.81
N ARG A 143 -1.98 -14.29 -1.94
CA ARG A 143 -2.18 -14.43 -0.50
C ARG A 143 -3.65 -14.49 -0.14
N LEU A 144 -4.45 -13.59 -0.66
CA LEU A 144 -5.87 -13.53 -0.33
C LEU A 144 -6.64 -14.70 -0.90
N GLU A 145 -6.33 -15.12 -2.13
CA GLU A 145 -7.06 -16.21 -2.78
C GLU A 145 -6.63 -17.58 -2.27
N SER A 146 -5.39 -17.74 -1.80
CA SER A 146 -4.92 -19.01 -1.29
C SER A 146 -5.35 -19.27 0.15
N GLY A 147 -5.80 -18.26 0.87
CA GLY A 147 -6.22 -18.41 2.26
C GLY A 147 -7.54 -19.14 2.46
N GLY A 148 -8.12 -19.67 1.39
CA GLY A 148 -9.43 -20.31 1.46
C GLY A 148 -10.55 -19.29 1.65
N PRO A 149 -11.79 -19.72 1.85
CA PRO A 149 -12.88 -18.79 2.08
C PRO A 149 -12.54 -17.96 3.30
N SER A 150 -12.83 -16.68 3.18
CA SER A 150 -12.65 -15.75 4.26
C SER A 150 -13.20 -16.40 5.51
N PRO A 151 -12.45 -16.41 6.61
CA PRO A 151 -12.96 -16.87 7.84
C PRO A 151 -14.08 -15.99 8.22
N ALA A 152 -15.16 -16.38 7.83
CA ALA A 152 -16.27 -15.62 8.11
C ALA A 152 -16.40 -15.47 9.47
N VAL A 153 -15.64 -15.01 9.91
CA VAL A 153 -15.96 -14.95 11.02
C VAL A 153 -16.49 -14.16 11.54
#